data_16d0279583db66ca95807749a4a4fcca
#
_entry.id   16d0279583db66ca95807749a4a4fcca
#
_cell.length_a   1.000
_cell.length_b   1.000
_cell.length_c   1.000
_cell.angle_alpha   90.00
_cell.angle_beta   90.00
_cell.angle_gamma   90.00
#
_symmetry.space_group_name_H-M   'P 1'
#
loop_
_entity.id
_entity.type
_entity.pdbx_description
1 polymer ?
#
loop_
_entity_poly.entity_id
_entity_poly.type
_entity_poly.pdbx_seq_one_letter_code
_entity_poly.pdbx_strand_id
1 'polypeptide(L)'
;QNPRAGQLLQQLAWFAERDLQIHAQVVICPDQNDGEALQRTLQDLAQFAGGEWPAVLSVAVVPVGLTRFRPASDGLRAVNPADAKKVIAAVEPLQKEFQTRFESNFAWLSDEWYLIAGLSLPSRASYEDFPQQENGVGSIRAFLAALDEATTNLPQSVEKPVKSSWVVGRLVEAALRPVLKRLNAVEGVELTLHGLTSPYWGQDQVVTGLLTGQDLLSGLMDQDLGDQLLLPSVMLRQGDPVFLDDMTLDHLRATLPVPIRIVHGAAEIVASALGSIEKST
;
A
#
# COMPACT_ATOMS: atom_id res chain seq x y z
N GLN A 1 -9.46 2.51 -24.64
CA GLN A 1 -7.99 2.37 -24.86
C GLN A 1 -7.43 3.67 -25.42
N ASN A 2 -6.19 4.05 -25.04
CA ASN A 2 -5.54 5.22 -25.56
C ASN A 2 -5.14 4.97 -27.04
N PRO A 3 -5.65 5.74 -28.03
CA PRO A 3 -5.34 5.54 -29.44
C PRO A 3 -3.85 5.79 -29.78
N ARG A 4 -3.10 6.43 -28.86
CA ARG A 4 -1.66 6.71 -29.03
C ARG A 4 -0.74 5.70 -28.34
N ALA A 5 -1.28 4.63 -27.74
CA ALA A 5 -0.48 3.65 -27.01
C ALA A 5 0.65 3.02 -27.86
N GLY A 6 0.42 2.86 -29.18
CA GLY A 6 1.45 2.37 -30.12
C GLY A 6 2.64 3.32 -30.34
N GLN A 7 2.58 4.56 -29.84
CA GLN A 7 3.65 5.55 -30.00
C GLN A 7 4.56 5.63 -28.76
N LEU A 8 4.33 4.79 -27.74
CA LEU A 8 5.03 4.89 -26.44
C LEU A 8 6.56 4.82 -26.60
N LEU A 9 7.08 3.85 -27.35
CA LEU A 9 8.52 3.72 -27.56
C LEU A 9 9.13 4.92 -28.31
N GLN A 10 8.39 5.52 -29.25
CA GLN A 10 8.82 6.76 -29.92
C GLN A 10 8.87 7.94 -28.95
N GLN A 11 7.92 8.02 -28.02
CA GLN A 11 7.91 9.05 -26.97
C GLN A 11 9.08 8.87 -26.00
N LEU A 12 9.42 7.62 -25.62
CA LEU A 12 10.59 7.34 -24.79
C LEU A 12 11.89 7.68 -25.51
N ALA A 13 12.01 7.37 -26.80
CA ALA A 13 13.15 7.79 -27.60
C ALA A 13 13.28 9.32 -27.67
N TRP A 14 12.15 10.03 -27.80
CA TRP A 14 12.11 11.49 -27.80
C TRP A 14 12.54 12.07 -26.44
N PHE A 15 12.21 11.42 -25.29
CA PHE A 15 12.70 11.79 -23.97
C PHE A 15 14.21 11.58 -23.85
N ALA A 16 14.71 10.42 -24.31
CA ALA A 16 16.14 10.11 -24.30
C ALA A 16 16.98 11.12 -25.09
N GLU A 17 16.50 11.56 -26.27
CA GLU A 17 17.17 12.58 -27.07
C GLU A 17 17.26 13.97 -26.39
N ARG A 18 16.50 14.18 -25.33
CA ARG A 18 16.37 15.48 -24.60
C ARG A 18 16.77 15.41 -23.15
N ASP A 19 17.43 14.33 -22.75
CA ASP A 19 17.87 14.08 -21.38
C ASP A 19 16.74 14.18 -20.35
N LEU A 20 15.49 13.88 -20.78
CA LEU A 20 14.33 13.85 -19.90
C LEU A 20 14.20 12.47 -19.25
N GLN A 21 14.04 12.47 -17.95
CA GLN A 21 13.98 11.26 -17.14
C GLN A 21 12.59 11.04 -16.56
N ILE A 22 12.13 9.79 -16.53
CA ILE A 22 10.82 9.41 -15.97
C ILE A 22 10.95 8.18 -15.08
N HIS A 23 10.03 8.08 -14.14
CA HIS A 23 9.64 6.83 -13.50
C HIS A 23 8.39 6.28 -14.19
N ALA A 24 8.42 5.00 -14.55
CA ALA A 24 7.31 4.36 -15.24
C ALA A 24 6.47 3.53 -14.26
N GLN A 25 5.17 3.38 -14.57
CA GLN A 25 4.27 2.46 -13.88
C GLN A 25 3.60 1.55 -14.89
N VAL A 26 3.65 0.23 -14.65
CA VAL A 26 2.97 -0.80 -15.46
C VAL A 26 1.86 -1.41 -14.62
N VAL A 27 0.61 -1.11 -15.00
CA VAL A 27 -0.58 -1.67 -14.35
C VAL A 27 -0.91 -3.00 -15.01
N ILE A 28 -0.89 -4.07 -14.24
CA ILE A 28 -1.16 -5.43 -14.74
C ILE A 28 -2.65 -5.76 -14.63
N CYS A 29 -3.23 -6.02 -15.78
CA CYS A 29 -4.58 -6.57 -15.91
C CYS A 29 -4.45 -8.06 -16.29
N PRO A 30 -4.87 -8.99 -15.42
CA PRO A 30 -4.78 -10.43 -15.69
C PRO A 30 -5.39 -10.81 -17.04
N ASP A 31 -4.76 -11.73 -17.75
CA ASP A 31 -5.14 -12.22 -19.07
C ASP A 31 -5.07 -11.19 -20.21
N GLN A 32 -4.59 -9.95 -19.95
CA GLN A 32 -4.47 -8.88 -20.93
C GLN A 32 -3.02 -8.51 -21.24
N ASN A 33 -2.24 -8.20 -20.20
CA ASN A 33 -0.86 -7.71 -20.35
C ASN A 33 0.12 -8.36 -19.33
N ASP A 34 -0.26 -9.47 -18.74
CA ASP A 34 0.61 -10.33 -17.92
C ASP A 34 1.47 -11.29 -18.78
N GLY A 35 2.19 -12.20 -18.13
CA GLY A 35 3.01 -13.23 -18.80
C GLY A 35 4.04 -12.62 -19.77
N GLU A 36 4.10 -13.13 -21.01
CA GLU A 36 5.04 -12.68 -22.05
C GLU A 36 4.88 -11.22 -22.41
N ALA A 37 3.67 -10.66 -22.35
CA ALA A 37 3.43 -9.25 -22.63
C ALA A 37 4.09 -8.36 -21.59
N LEU A 38 4.02 -8.72 -20.28
CA LEU A 38 4.74 -8.04 -19.22
C LEU A 38 6.26 -8.11 -19.42
N GLN A 39 6.79 -9.31 -19.71
CA GLN A 39 8.22 -9.48 -19.94
C GLN A 39 8.73 -8.59 -21.09
N ARG A 40 8.03 -8.58 -22.21
CA ARG A 40 8.35 -7.68 -23.34
C ARG A 40 8.30 -6.22 -22.94
N THR A 41 7.25 -5.80 -22.22
CA THR A 41 7.11 -4.42 -21.77
C THR A 41 8.29 -3.99 -20.89
N LEU A 42 8.72 -4.84 -19.95
CA LEU A 42 9.87 -4.53 -19.09
C LEU A 42 11.19 -4.50 -19.86
N GLN A 43 11.38 -5.40 -20.81
CA GLN A 43 12.56 -5.41 -21.69
C GLN A 43 12.59 -4.16 -22.63
N ASP A 44 11.45 -3.76 -23.17
CA ASP A 44 11.34 -2.55 -23.99
C ASP A 44 11.67 -1.29 -23.19
N LEU A 45 11.16 -1.18 -21.94
CA LEU A 45 11.50 -0.07 -21.04
C LEU A 45 12.99 -0.08 -20.66
N ALA A 46 13.58 -1.27 -20.47
CA ALA A 46 14.99 -1.44 -20.12
C ALA A 46 15.95 -0.99 -21.24
N GLN A 47 15.51 -0.83 -22.49
CA GLN A 47 16.31 -0.24 -23.56
C GLN A 47 16.63 1.23 -23.28
N PHE A 48 15.84 1.90 -22.47
CA PHE A 48 15.97 3.32 -22.10
C PHE A 48 16.54 3.53 -20.69
N ALA A 49 17.02 2.46 -20.03
CA ALA A 49 17.55 2.50 -18.67
C ALA A 49 19.07 2.66 -18.59
N GLY A 50 19.76 2.63 -19.73
CA GLY A 50 21.22 2.70 -19.79
C GLY A 50 21.74 4.10 -20.16
N GLY A 51 23.08 4.26 -20.05
CA GLY A 51 23.76 5.50 -20.39
C GLY A 51 23.94 6.44 -19.19
N GLU A 52 24.57 7.59 -19.45
CA GLU A 52 24.82 8.62 -18.43
C GLU A 52 23.52 9.31 -18.00
N TRP A 53 22.55 9.44 -18.90
CA TRP A 53 21.24 10.05 -18.68
C TRP A 53 20.13 9.11 -19.14
N PRO A 54 19.78 8.08 -18.33
CA PRO A 54 18.73 7.13 -18.71
C PRO A 54 17.36 7.83 -18.75
N ALA A 55 16.58 7.61 -19.82
CA ALA A 55 15.25 8.19 -19.92
C ALA A 55 14.23 7.49 -18.98
N VAL A 56 14.42 6.20 -18.69
CA VAL A 56 13.59 5.48 -17.71
C VAL A 56 14.45 5.10 -16.52
N LEU A 57 14.19 5.74 -15.38
CA LEU A 57 14.94 5.52 -14.13
C LEU A 57 14.52 4.26 -13.40
N SER A 58 13.24 3.98 -13.39
CA SER A 58 12.68 2.81 -12.69
C SER A 58 11.28 2.49 -13.18
N VAL A 59 10.84 1.28 -12.92
CA VAL A 59 9.49 0.79 -13.27
C VAL A 59 8.81 0.20 -12.03
N ALA A 60 7.62 0.71 -11.67
CA ALA A 60 6.72 0.05 -10.73
C ALA A 60 5.77 -0.88 -11.48
N VAL A 61 5.69 -2.13 -11.10
CA VAL A 61 4.70 -3.09 -11.58
C VAL A 61 3.61 -3.22 -10.51
N VAL A 62 2.39 -2.79 -10.82
CA VAL A 62 1.29 -2.73 -9.85
C VAL A 62 0.08 -3.53 -10.34
N PRO A 63 -0.73 -4.13 -9.44
CA PRO A 63 -1.96 -4.79 -9.83
C PRO A 63 -3.02 -3.77 -10.24
N VAL A 64 -3.92 -4.16 -11.14
CA VAL A 64 -5.07 -3.32 -11.48
C VAL A 64 -6.01 -3.18 -10.29
N GLY A 65 -6.34 -1.94 -9.94
CA GLY A 65 -7.39 -1.60 -8.99
C GLY A 65 -8.74 -1.45 -9.72
N LEU A 66 -9.66 -2.37 -9.50
CA LEU A 66 -10.99 -2.32 -10.13
C LEU A 66 -12.01 -1.73 -9.16
N THR A 67 -12.88 -0.86 -9.66
CA THR A 67 -13.99 -0.32 -8.90
C THR A 67 -15.33 -0.74 -9.50
N ARG A 68 -16.38 -0.79 -8.66
CA ARG A 68 -17.75 -1.10 -9.10
C ARG A 68 -18.34 -0.07 -10.07
N PHE A 69 -17.72 1.09 -10.21
CA PHE A 69 -18.15 2.16 -11.11
C PHE A 69 -17.74 1.94 -12.57
N ARG A 70 -16.97 0.88 -12.83
CA ARG A 70 -16.53 0.52 -14.18
C ARG A 70 -17.65 -0.22 -14.95
N PRO A 71 -17.69 -0.07 -16.28
CA PRO A 71 -18.57 -0.88 -17.10
C PRO A 71 -18.25 -2.37 -16.97
N ALA A 72 -19.26 -3.20 -16.74
CA ALA A 72 -19.08 -4.66 -16.68
C ALA A 72 -18.57 -5.25 -18.02
N SER A 73 -18.72 -4.49 -19.11
CA SER A 73 -18.32 -4.91 -20.47
C SER A 73 -16.82 -4.74 -20.76
N ASP A 74 -16.01 -4.20 -19.84
CA ASP A 74 -14.58 -3.99 -20.08
C ASP A 74 -13.74 -5.28 -20.05
N GLY A 75 -14.32 -6.39 -19.57
CA GLY A 75 -13.69 -7.72 -19.53
C GLY A 75 -12.53 -7.84 -18.54
N LEU A 76 -12.30 -6.84 -17.69
CA LEU A 76 -11.24 -6.90 -16.68
C LEU A 76 -11.73 -7.60 -15.41
N ARG A 77 -10.84 -8.38 -14.81
CA ARG A 77 -11.05 -9.01 -13.52
C ARG A 77 -9.96 -8.63 -12.51
N ALA A 78 -10.29 -8.72 -11.24
CA ALA A 78 -9.32 -8.49 -10.17
C ALA A 78 -8.21 -9.56 -10.17
N VAL A 79 -7.04 -9.16 -9.69
CA VAL A 79 -5.91 -10.06 -9.46
C VAL A 79 -6.26 -11.02 -8.32
N ASN A 80 -6.01 -12.31 -8.53
CA ASN A 80 -6.13 -13.34 -7.51
C ASN A 80 -4.75 -13.84 -7.05
N PRO A 81 -4.66 -14.65 -5.96
CA PRO A 81 -3.38 -15.14 -5.45
C PRO A 81 -2.54 -15.95 -6.47
N ALA A 82 -3.18 -16.66 -7.39
CA ALA A 82 -2.46 -17.41 -8.42
C ALA A 82 -1.86 -16.49 -9.48
N ASP A 83 -2.58 -15.44 -9.89
CA ASP A 83 -2.08 -14.42 -10.79
C ASP A 83 -0.87 -13.69 -10.16
N ALA A 84 -0.99 -13.30 -8.89
CA ALA A 84 0.07 -12.62 -8.17
C ALA A 84 1.36 -13.45 -8.13
N LYS A 85 1.25 -14.76 -7.83
CA LYS A 85 2.40 -15.67 -7.85
C LYS A 85 3.03 -15.79 -9.23
N LYS A 86 2.23 -15.80 -10.31
CA LYS A 86 2.74 -15.84 -11.69
C LYS A 86 3.49 -14.57 -12.04
N VAL A 87 2.96 -13.40 -11.67
CA VAL A 87 3.61 -12.12 -11.92
C VAL A 87 4.93 -12.01 -11.17
N ILE A 88 4.96 -12.40 -9.88
CA ILE A 88 6.20 -12.43 -9.09
C ILE A 88 7.24 -13.34 -9.77
N ALA A 89 6.87 -14.57 -10.12
CA ALA A 89 7.77 -15.52 -10.78
C ALA A 89 8.26 -15.05 -12.17
N ALA A 90 7.48 -14.22 -12.87
CA ALA A 90 7.88 -13.67 -14.17
C ALA A 90 8.84 -12.48 -14.03
N VAL A 91 8.73 -11.67 -12.97
CA VAL A 91 9.55 -10.45 -12.77
C VAL A 91 10.88 -10.76 -12.08
N GLU A 92 10.93 -11.67 -11.11
CA GLU A 92 12.16 -11.98 -10.37
C GLU A 92 13.38 -12.37 -11.25
N PRO A 93 13.25 -13.15 -12.33
CA PRO A 93 14.37 -13.43 -13.23
C PRO A 93 14.86 -12.18 -13.98
N LEU A 94 13.93 -11.27 -14.36
CA LEU A 94 14.27 -10.01 -15.02
C LEU A 94 15.01 -9.06 -14.08
N GLN A 95 14.61 -9.00 -12.80
CA GLN A 95 15.33 -8.21 -11.80
C GLN A 95 16.79 -8.66 -11.67
N LYS A 96 17.08 -9.96 -11.69
CA LYS A 96 18.45 -10.49 -11.68
C LYS A 96 19.24 -10.09 -12.94
N GLU A 97 18.60 -10.09 -14.09
CA GLU A 97 19.19 -9.61 -15.34
C GLU A 97 19.49 -8.10 -15.25
N PHE A 98 18.51 -7.31 -14.81
CA PHE A 98 18.66 -5.85 -14.67
C PHE A 98 19.71 -5.49 -13.63
N GLN A 99 19.79 -6.23 -12.51
CA GLN A 99 20.85 -6.05 -11.53
C GLN A 99 22.25 -6.23 -12.12
N THR A 100 22.41 -7.16 -13.07
CA THR A 100 23.68 -7.35 -13.79
C THR A 100 23.96 -6.23 -14.78
N ARG A 101 22.92 -5.67 -15.41
CA ARG A 101 23.06 -4.65 -16.47
C ARG A 101 23.17 -3.23 -15.93
N PHE A 102 22.46 -2.92 -14.84
CA PHE A 102 22.25 -1.55 -14.34
C PHE A 102 22.68 -1.37 -12.89
N GLU A 103 23.15 -2.44 -12.22
CA GLU A 103 23.43 -2.46 -10.76
C GLU A 103 22.17 -2.11 -9.93
N SER A 104 20.99 -2.33 -10.49
CA SER A 104 19.68 -2.04 -9.89
C SER A 104 18.64 -3.05 -10.35
N ASN A 105 17.65 -3.31 -9.53
CA ASN A 105 16.48 -4.13 -9.90
C ASN A 105 15.68 -3.50 -11.05
N PHE A 106 15.76 -2.19 -11.22
CA PHE A 106 15.10 -1.40 -12.27
C PHE A 106 13.57 -1.52 -12.28
N ALA A 107 13.02 -2.74 -12.27
CA ALA A 107 11.60 -3.02 -12.20
C ALA A 107 11.23 -3.63 -10.85
N TRP A 108 10.35 -2.97 -10.09
CA TRP A 108 9.90 -3.44 -8.79
C TRP A 108 8.41 -3.79 -8.80
N LEU A 109 8.08 -4.87 -8.15
CA LEU A 109 6.72 -5.21 -7.79
C LEU A 109 6.25 -4.38 -6.59
N SER A 110 5.03 -3.83 -6.65
CA SER A 110 4.42 -3.24 -5.46
C SER A 110 4.21 -4.28 -4.37
N ASP A 111 4.18 -3.84 -3.11
CA ASP A 111 3.98 -4.73 -1.95
C ASP A 111 2.68 -5.52 -2.02
N GLU A 112 1.67 -4.98 -2.71
CA GLU A 112 0.37 -5.63 -2.92
C GLU A 112 0.50 -7.01 -3.56
N TRP A 113 1.43 -7.21 -4.50
CA TRP A 113 1.62 -8.50 -5.15
C TRP A 113 1.93 -9.60 -4.16
N TYR A 114 2.83 -9.33 -3.21
CA TYR A 114 3.22 -10.29 -2.18
C TYR A 114 2.10 -10.54 -1.19
N LEU A 115 1.38 -9.49 -0.79
CA LEU A 115 0.24 -9.62 0.12
C LEU A 115 -0.92 -10.40 -0.52
N ILE A 116 -1.26 -10.12 -1.78
CA ILE A 116 -2.29 -10.87 -2.53
C ILE A 116 -1.86 -12.34 -2.68
N ALA A 117 -0.58 -12.60 -2.97
CA ALA A 117 -0.03 -13.95 -3.10
C ALA A 117 0.03 -14.73 -1.76
N GLY A 118 -0.18 -14.05 -0.62
CA GLY A 118 0.01 -14.62 0.71
C GLY A 118 1.48 -14.90 1.04
N LEU A 119 2.40 -14.14 0.45
CA LEU A 119 3.84 -14.26 0.63
C LEU A 119 4.38 -13.15 1.55
N SER A 120 5.53 -13.40 2.16
CA SER A 120 6.27 -12.39 2.90
C SER A 120 6.80 -11.32 1.93
N LEU A 121 6.80 -10.05 2.39
CA LEU A 121 7.43 -8.97 1.65
C LEU A 121 8.94 -9.20 1.51
N PRO A 122 9.56 -8.78 0.40
CA PRO A 122 11.01 -8.81 0.24
C PRO A 122 11.74 -8.08 1.38
N SER A 123 13.03 -8.34 1.52
CA SER A 123 13.86 -7.62 2.49
C SER A 123 13.94 -6.13 2.13
N ARG A 124 14.24 -5.27 3.11
CA ARG A 124 14.42 -3.83 2.84
C ARG A 124 15.47 -3.56 1.75
N ALA A 125 16.56 -4.33 1.75
CA ALA A 125 17.63 -4.19 0.77
C ALA A 125 17.16 -4.45 -0.68
N SER A 126 16.10 -5.24 -0.88
CA SER A 126 15.55 -5.51 -2.21
C SER A 126 14.86 -4.29 -2.83
N TYR A 127 14.55 -3.27 -2.05
CA TYR A 127 13.90 -2.04 -2.52
C TYR A 127 14.88 -0.91 -2.79
N GLU A 128 16.20 -1.13 -2.56
CA GLU A 128 17.25 -0.13 -2.73
C GLU A 128 16.92 1.18 -2.01
N ASP A 129 16.90 2.33 -2.71
CA ASP A 129 16.52 3.64 -2.14
C ASP A 129 15.01 3.93 -2.24
N PHE A 130 14.17 2.91 -2.45
CA PHE A 130 12.71 3.03 -2.58
C PHE A 130 12.25 3.98 -3.70
N PRO A 131 12.76 3.85 -4.93
CA PRO A 131 12.55 4.82 -5.99
C PRO A 131 11.10 4.95 -6.47
N GLN A 132 10.23 4.00 -6.07
CA GLN A 132 8.82 3.93 -6.47
C GLN A 132 7.87 3.80 -5.25
N GLN A 133 8.27 4.35 -4.10
CA GLN A 133 7.49 4.22 -2.86
C GLN A 133 6.07 4.78 -2.99
N GLU A 134 5.89 5.88 -3.72
CA GLU A 134 4.59 6.49 -3.98
C GLU A 134 3.65 5.59 -4.81
N ASN A 135 4.23 4.66 -5.58
CA ASN A 135 3.51 3.63 -6.33
C ASN A 135 3.34 2.31 -5.55
N GLY A 136 3.51 2.34 -4.22
CA GLY A 136 3.31 1.18 -3.35
C GLY A 136 4.47 0.17 -3.34
N VAL A 137 5.64 0.53 -3.90
CA VAL A 137 6.83 -0.30 -3.88
C VAL A 137 7.59 -0.08 -2.58
N GLY A 138 7.54 -1.04 -1.67
CA GLY A 138 8.25 -0.99 -0.39
C GLY A 138 7.61 -0.09 0.68
N SER A 139 6.46 0.55 0.40
CA SER A 139 5.79 1.43 1.36
C SER A 139 5.32 0.67 2.61
N ILE A 140 4.73 -0.52 2.43
CA ILE A 140 4.32 -1.39 3.54
C ILE A 140 5.55 -2.00 4.21
N ARG A 141 6.58 -2.39 3.46
CA ARG A 141 7.85 -2.85 4.03
C ARG A 141 8.49 -1.82 4.93
N ALA A 142 8.55 -0.55 4.49
CA ALA A 142 9.09 0.55 5.29
C ALA A 142 8.26 0.79 6.55
N PHE A 143 6.92 0.76 6.42
CA PHE A 143 6.02 0.92 7.55
C PHE A 143 6.17 -0.20 8.58
N LEU A 144 6.27 -1.48 8.16
CA LEU A 144 6.54 -2.60 9.05
C LEU A 144 7.88 -2.48 9.76
N ALA A 145 8.93 -2.01 9.07
CA ALA A 145 10.23 -1.76 9.69
C ALA A 145 10.15 -0.67 10.78
N ALA A 146 9.42 0.41 10.51
CA ALA A 146 9.18 1.48 11.49
C ALA A 146 8.36 0.99 12.70
N LEU A 147 7.37 0.09 12.49
CA LEU A 147 6.63 -0.55 13.58
C LEU A 147 7.52 -1.49 14.40
N ASP A 148 8.40 -2.26 13.74
CA ASP A 148 9.36 -3.11 14.43
C ASP A 148 10.29 -2.28 15.31
N GLU A 149 10.81 -1.17 14.81
CA GLU A 149 11.63 -0.22 15.57
C GLU A 149 10.86 0.38 16.75
N ALA A 150 9.65 0.90 16.51
CA ALA A 150 8.81 1.51 17.53
C ALA A 150 8.39 0.52 18.63
N THR A 151 8.36 -0.78 18.35
CA THR A 151 8.01 -1.84 19.31
C THR A 151 9.21 -2.57 19.92
N THR A 152 10.45 -2.09 19.69
CA THR A 152 11.67 -2.74 20.22
C THR A 152 11.74 -2.67 21.75
N ASN A 153 11.34 -1.54 22.35
CA ASN A 153 11.46 -1.27 23.78
C ASN A 153 10.08 -1.01 24.41
N LEU A 154 9.16 -1.98 24.28
CA LEU A 154 7.86 -1.88 24.92
C LEU A 154 7.96 -2.00 26.45
N PRO A 155 7.16 -1.25 27.23
CA PRO A 155 7.07 -1.42 28.68
C PRO A 155 6.45 -2.77 29.03
N GLN A 156 6.64 -3.25 30.26
CA GLN A 156 5.97 -4.45 30.74
C GLN A 156 4.47 -4.23 30.96
N SER A 157 4.09 -3.04 31.43
CA SER A 157 2.69 -2.64 31.69
C SER A 157 2.49 -1.17 31.42
N VAL A 158 1.24 -0.76 31.24
CA VAL A 158 0.81 0.65 31.20
C VAL A 158 0.20 1.07 32.53
N GLU A 159 0.29 2.36 32.89
CA GLU A 159 -0.26 2.88 34.16
C GLU A 159 -1.78 2.74 34.26
N LYS A 160 -2.46 2.93 33.13
CA LYS A 160 -3.92 2.80 33.02
C LYS A 160 -4.24 1.86 31.87
N PRO A 161 -5.15 0.89 32.07
CA PRO A 161 -5.60 0.05 30.97
C PRO A 161 -6.11 0.89 29.79
N VAL A 162 -5.74 0.51 28.58
CA VAL A 162 -6.14 1.16 27.34
C VAL A 162 -6.72 0.13 26.39
N LYS A 163 -7.95 0.36 25.96
CA LYS A 163 -8.61 -0.43 24.94
C LYS A 163 -8.79 0.40 23.69
N SER A 164 -8.15 0.01 22.61
CA SER A 164 -8.13 0.78 21.36
C SER A 164 -8.46 -0.09 20.16
N SER A 165 -9.07 0.52 19.16
CA SER A 165 -9.26 -0.06 17.83
C SER A 165 -8.32 0.61 16.83
N TRP A 166 -7.67 -0.19 16.00
CA TRP A 166 -6.86 0.29 14.88
C TRP A 166 -7.47 -0.19 13.58
N VAL A 167 -7.85 0.73 12.68
CA VAL A 167 -8.48 0.40 11.39
C VAL A 167 -7.47 0.44 10.26
N VAL A 168 -7.53 -0.56 9.39
CA VAL A 168 -6.67 -0.71 8.21
C VAL A 168 -7.43 -1.35 7.05
N GLY A 169 -6.91 -1.26 5.84
CA GLY A 169 -7.42 -2.04 4.72
C GLY A 169 -7.15 -3.53 4.91
N ARG A 170 -8.06 -4.38 4.49
CA ARG A 170 -7.97 -5.84 4.67
C ARG A 170 -6.68 -6.45 4.10
N LEU A 171 -6.15 -5.87 3.03
CA LEU A 171 -4.95 -6.39 2.38
C LEU A 171 -3.73 -6.44 3.31
N VAL A 172 -3.56 -5.45 4.20
CA VAL A 172 -2.39 -5.36 5.09
C VAL A 172 -2.60 -6.04 6.46
N GLU A 173 -3.81 -6.43 6.79
CA GLU A 173 -4.18 -6.96 8.12
C GLU A 173 -3.26 -8.11 8.56
N ALA A 174 -3.04 -9.10 7.69
CA ALA A 174 -2.23 -10.26 8.02
C ALA A 174 -0.77 -9.90 8.33
N ALA A 175 -0.20 -8.92 7.64
CA ALA A 175 1.16 -8.44 7.84
C ALA A 175 1.35 -7.70 9.18
N LEU A 176 0.27 -7.13 9.73
CA LEU A 176 0.29 -6.37 11.00
C LEU A 176 0.07 -7.23 12.25
N ARG A 177 -0.43 -8.47 12.10
CA ARG A 177 -0.71 -9.37 13.24
C ARG A 177 0.49 -9.59 14.17
N PRO A 178 1.76 -9.74 13.71
CA PRO A 178 2.90 -9.86 14.60
C PRO A 178 3.10 -8.64 15.51
N VAL A 179 2.91 -7.44 14.97
CA VAL A 179 2.99 -6.19 15.75
C VAL A 179 1.85 -6.10 16.75
N LEU A 180 0.64 -6.41 16.33
CA LEU A 180 -0.53 -6.46 17.21
C LEU A 180 -0.30 -7.40 18.41
N LYS A 181 0.27 -8.58 18.15
CA LYS A 181 0.61 -9.55 19.22
C LYS A 181 1.62 -8.99 20.21
N ARG A 182 2.62 -8.24 19.75
CA ARG A 182 3.63 -7.61 20.63
C ARG A 182 3.01 -6.52 21.50
N LEU A 183 2.16 -5.67 20.92
CA LEU A 183 1.47 -4.61 21.67
C LEU A 183 0.53 -5.19 22.72
N ASN A 184 -0.24 -6.20 22.36
CA ASN A 184 -1.16 -6.88 23.30
C ASN A 184 -0.46 -7.78 24.35
N ALA A 185 0.86 -7.96 24.25
CA ALA A 185 1.64 -8.60 25.30
C ALA A 185 2.02 -7.63 26.45
N VAL A 186 1.81 -6.32 26.28
CA VAL A 186 1.97 -5.32 27.32
C VAL A 186 0.76 -5.37 28.24
N GLU A 187 0.98 -5.54 29.55
CA GLU A 187 -0.10 -5.61 30.54
C GLU A 187 -0.91 -4.30 30.56
N GLY A 188 -2.23 -4.42 30.46
CA GLY A 188 -3.16 -3.30 30.40
C GLY A 188 -3.40 -2.75 28.99
N VAL A 189 -2.80 -3.29 27.94
CA VAL A 189 -3.07 -2.93 26.55
C VAL A 189 -4.00 -3.94 25.88
N GLU A 190 -5.11 -3.45 25.32
CA GLU A 190 -6.01 -4.22 24.45
C GLU A 190 -6.18 -3.45 23.13
N LEU A 191 -5.45 -3.87 22.09
CA LEU A 191 -5.54 -3.29 20.76
C LEU A 191 -6.23 -4.27 19.82
N THR A 192 -7.37 -3.87 19.23
CA THR A 192 -8.09 -4.63 18.22
C THR A 192 -7.78 -4.07 16.83
N LEU A 193 -7.43 -4.94 15.88
CA LEU A 193 -7.18 -4.57 14.49
C LEU A 193 -8.43 -4.86 13.64
N HIS A 194 -8.97 -3.83 12.98
CA HIS A 194 -10.11 -3.95 12.07
C HIS A 194 -9.63 -3.85 10.62
N GLY A 195 -9.50 -5.01 9.96
CA GLY A 195 -9.19 -5.09 8.52
C GLY A 195 -10.46 -4.96 7.69
N LEU A 196 -10.70 -3.78 7.11
CA LEU A 196 -11.94 -3.51 6.37
C LEU A 196 -11.78 -3.79 4.86
N THR A 197 -12.88 -4.24 4.26
CA THR A 197 -13.10 -4.22 2.81
C THR A 197 -13.64 -2.85 2.39
N SER A 198 -13.70 -2.58 1.08
CA SER A 198 -14.35 -1.37 0.58
C SER A 198 -15.59 -1.71 -0.26
N PRO A 199 -16.77 -1.76 0.34
CA PRO A 199 -18.04 -1.78 -0.39
C PRO A 199 -18.23 -0.57 -1.30
N TYR A 200 -17.68 0.58 -0.93
CA TYR A 200 -17.73 1.80 -1.75
C TYR A 200 -17.07 1.59 -3.12
N TRP A 201 -15.86 1.02 -3.15
CA TRP A 201 -15.18 0.68 -4.41
C TRP A 201 -15.57 -0.68 -4.96
N GLY A 202 -16.20 -1.55 -4.17
CA GLY A 202 -16.47 -2.96 -4.51
C GLY A 202 -15.20 -3.81 -4.45
N GLN A 203 -14.30 -3.54 -3.49
CA GLN A 203 -13.02 -4.22 -3.34
C GLN A 203 -12.92 -4.98 -2.01
N ASP A 204 -12.64 -6.29 -2.08
CA ASP A 204 -12.38 -7.11 -0.90
C ASP A 204 -10.96 -6.94 -0.38
N GLN A 205 -9.99 -6.77 -1.28
CA GLN A 205 -8.59 -6.54 -0.97
C GLN A 205 -8.28 -5.07 -1.23
N VAL A 206 -8.39 -4.25 -0.20
CA VAL A 206 -8.16 -2.81 -0.29
C VAL A 206 -6.98 -2.40 0.58
N VAL A 207 -6.16 -1.48 0.07
CA VAL A 207 -5.10 -0.83 0.86
C VAL A 207 -5.70 0.25 1.76
N THR A 208 -5.05 0.50 2.89
CA THR A 208 -5.54 1.40 3.94
C THR A 208 -5.91 2.80 3.42
N GLY A 209 -5.09 3.40 2.56
CA GLY A 209 -5.30 4.74 2.03
C GLY A 209 -6.50 4.89 1.07
N LEU A 210 -7.09 3.78 0.61
CA LEU A 210 -8.28 3.80 -0.25
C LEU A 210 -9.59 3.58 0.50
N LEU A 211 -9.56 3.34 1.81
CA LEU A 211 -10.78 3.27 2.60
C LEU A 211 -11.47 4.64 2.64
N THR A 212 -12.77 4.62 2.42
CA THR A 212 -13.63 5.82 2.44
C THR A 212 -14.33 5.98 3.78
N GLY A 213 -14.92 7.15 4.02
CA GLY A 213 -15.75 7.38 5.21
C GLY A 213 -16.93 6.42 5.30
N GLN A 214 -17.57 6.09 4.17
CA GLN A 214 -18.65 5.11 4.11
C GLN A 214 -18.18 3.70 4.45
N ASP A 215 -16.98 3.30 4.02
CA ASP A 215 -16.41 2.00 4.39
C ASP A 215 -16.16 1.90 5.89
N LEU A 216 -15.65 2.99 6.50
CA LEU A 216 -15.43 3.07 7.95
C LEU A 216 -16.75 2.97 8.72
N LEU A 217 -17.79 3.71 8.34
CA LEU A 217 -19.08 3.62 9.01
C LEU A 217 -19.67 2.22 8.89
N SER A 218 -19.69 1.66 7.67
CA SER A 218 -20.30 0.33 7.46
C SER A 218 -19.52 -0.80 8.14
N GLY A 219 -18.22 -0.65 8.30
CA GLY A 219 -17.36 -1.68 8.90
C GLY A 219 -17.19 -1.59 10.40
N LEU A 220 -17.46 -0.42 11.00
CA LEU A 220 -17.14 -0.16 12.43
C LEU A 220 -18.36 0.12 13.30
N MET A 221 -19.52 0.48 12.74
CA MET A 221 -20.68 0.95 13.53
C MET A 221 -21.17 -0.07 14.57
N ASP A 222 -21.11 -1.36 14.23
CA ASP A 222 -21.56 -2.45 15.11
C ASP A 222 -20.41 -3.17 15.84
N GLN A 223 -19.20 -2.57 15.82
CA GLN A 223 -18.03 -3.16 16.47
C GLN A 223 -17.80 -2.55 17.88
N ASP A 224 -17.24 -3.36 18.77
CA ASP A 224 -16.67 -2.84 20.02
C ASP A 224 -15.34 -2.14 19.71
N LEU A 225 -15.35 -0.81 19.72
CA LEU A 225 -14.19 0.01 19.39
C LEU A 225 -13.30 0.36 20.61
N GLY A 226 -13.72 -0.04 21.82
CA GLY A 226 -13.00 0.29 23.05
C GLY A 226 -13.09 1.77 23.41
N ASP A 227 -11.98 2.34 23.91
CA ASP A 227 -11.93 3.72 24.40
C ASP A 227 -11.62 4.74 23.29
N GLN A 228 -11.05 4.30 22.17
CA GLN A 228 -10.66 5.15 21.03
C GLN A 228 -10.46 4.36 19.75
N LEU A 229 -10.63 5.06 18.62
CA LEU A 229 -10.29 4.58 17.26
C LEU A 229 -9.01 5.25 16.76
N LEU A 230 -8.00 4.47 16.42
CA LEU A 230 -6.79 4.94 15.74
C LEU A 230 -7.02 4.91 14.23
N LEU A 231 -7.06 6.10 13.62
CA LEU A 231 -7.30 6.31 12.20
C LEU A 231 -6.00 6.74 11.53
N PRO A 232 -5.39 5.93 10.65
CA PRO A 232 -4.22 6.32 9.88
C PRO A 232 -4.47 7.55 8.99
N SER A 233 -3.62 8.56 9.07
CA SER A 233 -3.75 9.81 8.31
C SER A 233 -3.73 9.61 6.80
N VAL A 234 -3.19 8.50 6.30
CA VAL A 234 -3.17 8.14 4.87
C VAL A 234 -4.57 7.97 4.26
N MET A 235 -5.61 7.83 5.08
CA MET A 235 -7.02 7.78 4.63
C MET A 235 -7.60 9.17 4.31
N LEU A 236 -6.92 10.23 4.76
CA LEU A 236 -7.39 11.60 4.60
C LEU A 236 -6.61 12.33 3.50
N ARG A 237 -7.26 13.24 2.81
CA ARG A 237 -6.60 14.14 1.87
C ARG A 237 -5.57 14.99 2.60
N GLN A 238 -4.41 15.17 2.00
CA GLN A 238 -3.34 15.98 2.59
C GLN A 238 -3.81 17.44 2.76
N GLY A 239 -3.74 17.94 3.99
CA GLY A 239 -4.12 19.32 4.33
C GLY A 239 -5.62 19.57 4.48
N ASP A 240 -6.46 18.56 4.25
CA ASP A 240 -7.91 18.65 4.37
C ASP A 240 -8.46 17.37 5.03
N PRO A 241 -9.19 17.43 6.17
CA PRO A 241 -9.70 16.26 6.88
C PRO A 241 -10.93 15.63 6.18
N VAL A 242 -10.76 15.26 4.92
CA VAL A 242 -11.80 14.69 4.05
C VAL A 242 -11.35 13.36 3.46
N PHE A 243 -12.23 12.37 3.42
CA PHE A 243 -12.01 11.07 2.80
C PHE A 243 -12.21 11.12 1.26
N LEU A 244 -11.88 10.03 0.57
CA LEU A 244 -11.99 9.95 -0.90
C LEU A 244 -13.45 10.00 -1.43
N ASP A 245 -14.44 9.79 -0.57
CA ASP A 245 -15.88 9.91 -0.87
C ASP A 245 -16.47 11.26 -0.43
N ASP A 246 -15.61 12.26 -0.20
CA ASP A 246 -15.94 13.61 0.26
C ASP A 246 -16.61 13.67 1.65
N MET A 247 -16.67 12.55 2.39
CA MET A 247 -17.08 12.57 3.79
C MET A 247 -16.02 13.30 4.63
N THR A 248 -16.48 14.18 5.52
CA THR A 248 -15.57 14.89 6.45
C THR A 248 -15.25 14.05 7.68
N LEU A 249 -14.07 14.26 8.25
CA LEU A 249 -13.69 13.64 9.53
C LEU A 249 -14.67 14.01 10.66
N ASP A 250 -15.21 15.24 10.66
CA ASP A 250 -16.16 15.69 11.67
C ASP A 250 -17.49 14.93 11.57
N HIS A 251 -17.93 14.58 10.36
CA HIS A 251 -19.11 13.72 10.19
C HIS A 251 -18.84 12.31 10.77
N LEU A 252 -17.67 11.73 10.52
CA LEU A 252 -17.29 10.44 11.08
C LEU A 252 -17.23 10.50 12.62
N ARG A 253 -16.64 11.56 13.20
CA ARG A 253 -16.58 11.79 14.65
C ARG A 253 -17.96 11.95 15.31
N ALA A 254 -18.90 12.57 14.60
CA ALA A 254 -20.27 12.74 15.11
C ALA A 254 -21.08 11.44 15.08
N THR A 255 -20.68 10.47 14.27
CA THR A 255 -21.43 9.23 14.04
C THR A 255 -20.90 8.05 14.86
N LEU A 256 -19.57 7.91 14.97
CA LEU A 256 -18.96 6.82 15.74
C LEU A 256 -18.98 7.12 17.25
N PRO A 257 -19.20 6.09 18.12
CA PRO A 257 -19.43 6.29 19.56
C PRO A 257 -18.16 6.56 20.36
N VAL A 258 -16.97 6.53 19.75
CA VAL A 258 -15.68 6.68 20.44
C VAL A 258 -14.86 7.83 19.83
N PRO A 259 -13.96 8.46 20.61
CA PRO A 259 -13.03 9.44 20.09
C PRO A 259 -12.17 8.87 18.95
N ILE A 260 -11.97 9.65 17.88
CA ILE A 260 -11.12 9.29 16.76
C ILE A 260 -9.79 10.05 16.88
N ARG A 261 -8.72 9.29 16.99
CA ARG A 261 -7.35 9.80 16.97
C ARG A 261 -6.73 9.57 15.60
N ILE A 262 -6.36 10.66 14.92
CA ILE A 262 -5.55 10.55 13.70
C ILE A 262 -4.12 10.21 14.11
N VAL A 263 -3.53 9.23 13.44
CA VAL A 263 -2.16 8.76 13.71
C VAL A 263 -1.29 8.87 12.46
N HIS A 264 -0.10 9.47 12.65
CA HIS A 264 0.88 9.70 11.59
C HIS A 264 2.07 8.74 11.76
N GLY A 265 2.03 7.63 11.04
CA GLY A 265 3.11 6.65 11.06
C GLY A 265 3.15 5.74 12.29
N ALA A 266 4.21 4.92 12.35
CA ALA A 266 4.34 3.83 13.31
C ALA A 266 4.47 4.28 14.76
N ALA A 267 5.26 5.33 15.01
CA ALA A 267 5.54 5.78 16.38
C ALA A 267 4.27 6.29 17.08
N GLU A 268 3.43 7.05 16.38
CA GLU A 268 2.18 7.56 16.97
C GLU A 268 1.15 6.44 17.20
N ILE A 269 1.11 5.43 16.32
CA ILE A 269 0.25 4.26 16.52
C ILE A 269 0.64 3.53 17.80
N VAL A 270 1.94 3.24 17.98
CA VAL A 270 2.46 2.55 19.17
C VAL A 270 2.23 3.39 20.43
N ALA A 271 2.56 4.67 20.41
CA ALA A 271 2.36 5.56 21.56
C ALA A 271 0.88 5.70 21.94
N SER A 272 -0.02 5.77 20.95
CA SER A 272 -1.46 5.84 21.17
C SER A 272 -2.02 4.53 21.74
N ALA A 273 -1.54 3.38 21.24
CA ALA A 273 -1.91 2.07 21.75
C ALA A 273 -1.47 1.85 23.20
N LEU A 274 -0.35 2.46 23.61
CA LEU A 274 0.17 2.45 25.00
C LEU A 274 -0.47 3.51 25.90
N GLY A 275 -1.34 4.38 25.38
CA GLY A 275 -1.92 5.49 26.15
C GLY A 275 -0.94 6.61 26.50
N SER A 276 0.25 6.65 25.83
CA SER A 276 1.34 7.55 26.17
C SER A 276 1.20 8.97 25.60
N ILE A 277 0.20 9.24 24.74
CA ILE A 277 -0.06 10.57 24.18
C ILE A 277 -1.26 11.16 24.88
N GLU A 278 -1.03 12.25 25.64
CA GLU A 278 -2.09 13.07 26.21
C GLU A 278 -3.03 13.59 25.11
N LYS A 279 -4.32 13.74 25.46
CA LYS A 279 -5.34 14.28 24.56
C LYS A 279 -4.87 15.64 24.05
N SER A 280 -4.61 15.74 22.73
CA SER A 280 -4.60 17.05 22.08
C SER A 280 -5.99 17.66 22.30
N THR A 281 -6.04 18.69 23.14
CA THR A 281 -7.21 19.54 23.39
C THR A 281 -7.67 20.23 22.12
#